data_3d2e2a22ec3496272a01d53ba7fdd8d8
#
_entry.id   3d2e2a22ec3496272a01d53ba7fdd8d8
#
_cell.length_a   1.000
_cell.length_b   1.000
_cell.length_c   1.000
_cell.angle_alpha   90.00
_cell.angle_beta   90.00
_cell.angle_gamma   90.00
#
_symmetry.space_group_name_H-M   'P 1'
#
loop_
_entity.id
_entity.type
_entity.pdbx_description
1 polymer ?
#
loop_
_entity_poly.entity_id
_entity_poly.type
_entity_poly.pdbx_seq_one_letter_code
_entity_poly.pdbx_strand_id
1 'polypeptide(L)'
;MNTTVLAKLEHISLTAGQREILHDVSLEVYPQSILTVIGPNGAGKSTLLKILLGLRKPDSGSVWRKPGLSIGYVPQKFHLDRLLPLTVERFIGLSLPRFDRMRISEVAGITGVAHLLQQAFQSLSGGEVQRVLLARALLNQPELLVLDEPGQGVDVNGLGELYKLINQLKQHHGYGVLMVSHDLHLVMAAADQVLCLNRHICCSGQPEAVSRHPEYLRLFGNGYSTMGLGVYAHHHDHKHDIHGSVIPLTKEQSHG
;
A
#
# COMPACT_ATOMS: atom_id res chain seq x y z
N MET A 1 24.60 -5.27 6.99
CA MET A 1 24.31 -3.99 6.28
C MET A 1 23.44 -3.17 7.22
N ASN A 2 23.89 -1.98 7.66
CA ASN A 2 23.06 -1.11 8.49
C ASN A 2 21.94 -0.53 7.60
N THR A 3 20.78 -1.14 7.64
CA THR A 3 19.61 -0.65 6.90
C THR A 3 19.11 0.59 7.65
N THR A 4 19.37 1.76 7.09
CA THR A 4 19.00 3.04 7.72
C THR A 4 17.48 3.16 7.70
N VAL A 5 16.83 3.25 8.88
CA VAL A 5 15.39 3.49 9.02
C VAL A 5 15.03 4.82 8.33
N LEU A 6 13.94 4.87 7.59
CA LEU A 6 13.41 6.11 6.99
C LEU A 6 12.53 6.88 7.98
N ALA A 7 11.66 6.17 8.67
CA ALA A 7 10.79 6.75 9.68
C ALA A 7 10.49 5.73 10.78
N LYS A 8 10.32 6.23 12.02
CA LYS A 8 10.02 5.44 13.20
C LYS A 8 8.94 6.13 14.03
N LEU A 9 8.00 5.35 14.48
CA LEU A 9 7.00 5.71 15.47
C LEU A 9 7.24 4.86 16.70
N GLU A 10 7.29 5.46 17.89
CA GLU A 10 7.54 4.78 19.17
C GLU A 10 6.48 5.14 20.19
N HIS A 11 5.79 4.11 20.70
CA HIS A 11 4.82 4.21 21.78
C HIS A 11 3.73 5.26 21.52
N ILE A 12 3.24 5.35 20.28
CA ILE A 12 2.25 6.35 19.86
C ILE A 12 0.90 6.03 20.47
N SER A 13 0.38 6.98 21.25
CA SER A 13 -0.99 6.96 21.74
C SER A 13 -1.71 8.27 21.37
N LEU A 14 -3.00 8.16 21.08
CA LEU A 14 -3.84 9.28 20.70
C LEU A 14 -5.29 9.03 21.08
N THR A 15 -5.90 10.04 21.69
CA THR A 15 -7.33 10.11 22.06
C THR A 15 -8.04 11.21 21.27
N ALA A 16 -9.32 11.05 21.02
CA ALA A 16 -10.19 12.10 20.48
C ALA A 16 -11.45 12.18 21.36
N GLY A 17 -11.50 13.20 22.22
CA GLY A 17 -12.48 13.28 23.30
C GLY A 17 -12.30 12.14 24.29
N GLN A 18 -13.32 11.32 24.47
CA GLN A 18 -13.26 10.12 25.34
C GLN A 18 -12.88 8.84 24.59
N ARG A 19 -12.65 8.92 23.28
CA ARG A 19 -12.38 7.74 22.46
C ARG A 19 -10.89 7.62 22.19
N GLU A 20 -10.30 6.50 22.63
CA GLU A 20 -8.94 6.11 22.25
C GLU A 20 -8.90 5.70 20.77
N ILE A 21 -8.03 6.32 20.02
CA ILE A 21 -7.83 6.09 18.57
C ILE A 21 -6.62 5.19 18.34
N LEU A 22 -5.53 5.44 19.05
CA LEU A 22 -4.30 4.64 19.03
C LEU A 22 -3.81 4.45 20.45
N HIS A 23 -3.30 3.26 20.75
CA HIS A 23 -2.75 2.85 22.03
C HIS A 23 -1.41 2.14 21.83
N ASP A 24 -0.33 2.74 22.30
CA ASP A 24 1.03 2.18 22.34
C ASP A 24 1.49 1.55 21.00
N VAL A 25 1.33 2.29 19.90
CA VAL A 25 1.66 1.82 18.55
C VAL A 25 3.09 2.17 18.21
N SER A 26 3.91 1.16 17.85
CA SER A 26 5.28 1.33 17.40
C SER A 26 5.49 0.67 16.04
N LEU A 27 6.18 1.33 15.10
CA LEU A 27 6.56 0.79 13.80
C LEU A 27 7.80 1.46 13.24
N GLU A 28 8.46 0.78 12.32
CA GLU A 28 9.60 1.29 11.57
C GLU A 28 9.39 1.07 10.08
N VAL A 29 9.81 2.04 9.26
CA VAL A 29 9.74 1.95 7.80
C VAL A 29 11.16 2.01 7.24
N TYR A 30 11.48 1.05 6.38
CA TYR A 30 12.80 0.87 5.80
C TYR A 30 12.79 1.18 4.29
N PRO A 31 13.95 1.56 3.71
CA PRO A 31 14.08 1.65 2.25
C PRO A 31 13.91 0.27 1.62
N GLN A 32 13.48 0.22 0.37
CA GLN A 32 13.27 -1.01 -0.40
C GLN A 32 12.34 -2.04 0.29
N SER A 33 11.39 -1.57 1.08
CA SER A 33 10.47 -2.41 1.84
C SER A 33 9.05 -1.86 1.76
N ILE A 34 8.07 -2.75 1.64
CA ILE A 34 6.65 -2.43 1.72
C ILE A 34 6.12 -2.90 3.07
N LEU A 35 5.85 -1.95 3.97
CA LEU A 35 5.10 -2.19 5.20
C LEU A 35 3.63 -1.87 4.95
N THR A 36 2.75 -2.85 5.11
CA THR A 36 1.31 -2.64 4.96
C THR A 36 0.59 -2.74 6.29
N VAL A 37 -0.16 -1.69 6.62
CA VAL A 37 -1.03 -1.64 7.79
C VAL A 37 -2.44 -2.05 7.37
N ILE A 38 -2.95 -3.13 7.97
CA ILE A 38 -4.31 -3.62 7.79
C ILE A 38 -5.11 -3.47 9.08
N GLY A 39 -6.42 -3.50 8.98
CA GLY A 39 -7.30 -3.39 10.16
C GLY A 39 -8.72 -2.97 9.79
N PRO A 40 -9.68 -3.14 10.68
CA PRO A 40 -11.07 -2.76 10.44
C PRO A 40 -11.22 -1.23 10.27
N ASN A 41 -12.39 -0.81 9.79
CA ASN A 41 -12.74 0.61 9.72
C ASN A 41 -12.76 1.21 11.13
N GLY A 42 -12.14 2.39 11.27
CA GLY A 42 -12.00 3.05 12.59
C GLY A 42 -10.88 2.49 13.48
N ALA A 43 -10.03 1.59 12.99
CA ALA A 43 -8.89 1.04 13.70
C ALA A 43 -7.74 2.04 13.98
N GLY A 44 -7.78 3.24 13.37
CA GLY A 44 -6.74 4.26 13.52
C GLY A 44 -5.73 4.35 12.37
N LYS A 45 -5.86 3.55 11.30
CA LYS A 45 -4.89 3.45 10.19
C LYS A 45 -4.54 4.82 9.56
N SER A 46 -5.52 5.56 9.04
CA SER A 46 -5.27 6.89 8.44
C SER A 46 -4.79 7.92 9.47
N THR A 47 -5.15 7.74 10.75
CA THR A 47 -4.64 8.57 11.85
C THR A 47 -3.15 8.31 12.08
N LEU A 48 -2.73 7.06 12.06
CA LEU A 48 -1.33 6.65 12.16
C LEU A 48 -0.49 7.26 11.02
N LEU A 49 -0.99 7.19 9.76
CA LEU A 49 -0.34 7.85 8.63
C LEU A 49 -0.23 9.36 8.82
N LYS A 50 -1.29 10.03 9.29
CA LYS A 50 -1.28 11.48 9.55
C LYS A 50 -0.27 11.87 10.62
N ILE A 51 -0.07 11.03 11.64
CA ILE A 51 0.96 11.24 12.67
C ILE A 51 2.35 11.09 12.05
N LEU A 52 2.60 10.05 11.27
CA LEU A 52 3.87 9.85 10.58
C LEU A 52 4.17 11.00 9.63
N LEU A 53 3.18 11.54 8.92
CA LEU A 53 3.33 12.69 8.04
C LEU A 53 3.51 14.04 8.76
N GLY A 54 3.29 14.08 10.09
CA GLY A 54 3.32 15.32 10.87
C GLY A 54 2.07 16.20 10.72
N LEU A 55 1.01 15.64 10.12
CA LEU A 55 -0.29 16.31 9.96
C LEU A 55 -1.14 16.23 11.23
N ARG A 56 -0.77 15.37 12.16
CA ARG A 56 -1.41 15.24 13.48
C ARG A 56 -0.36 14.93 14.54
N LYS A 57 -0.46 15.61 15.69
CA LYS A 57 0.40 15.34 16.84
C LYS A 57 -0.21 14.23 17.69
N PRO A 58 0.57 13.22 18.16
CA PRO A 58 0.11 12.25 19.13
C PRO A 58 0.02 12.86 20.53
N ASP A 59 -0.71 12.22 21.45
CA ASP A 59 -0.77 12.62 22.86
C ASP A 59 0.50 12.18 23.61
N SER A 60 1.02 10.98 23.26
CA SER A 60 2.28 10.45 23.78
C SER A 60 3.05 9.67 22.73
N GLY A 61 4.30 9.36 23.04
CA GLY A 61 5.23 8.69 22.13
C GLY A 61 6.07 9.67 21.30
N SER A 62 6.89 9.12 20.43
CA SER A 62 7.80 9.89 19.59
C SER A 62 7.70 9.52 18.11
N VAL A 63 7.95 10.50 17.25
CA VAL A 63 8.01 10.33 15.80
C VAL A 63 9.37 10.79 15.32
N TRP A 64 10.15 9.86 14.83
CA TRP A 64 11.42 10.17 14.19
C TRP A 64 11.32 9.98 12.67
N ARG A 65 11.92 10.88 11.93
CA ARG A 65 12.08 10.79 10.47
C ARG A 65 13.53 11.08 10.14
N LYS A 66 14.07 10.36 9.17
CA LYS A 66 15.41 10.64 8.64
C LYS A 66 15.52 12.13 8.30
N PRO A 67 16.58 12.84 8.76
CA PRO A 67 16.78 14.25 8.39
C PRO A 67 16.76 14.43 6.87
N GLY A 68 15.95 15.39 6.39
CA GLY A 68 15.78 15.64 4.95
C GLY A 68 14.94 14.61 4.19
N LEU A 69 14.25 13.69 4.88
CA LEU A 69 13.40 12.68 4.25
C LEU A 69 12.36 13.31 3.32
N SER A 70 12.42 12.97 2.05
CA SER A 70 11.39 13.32 1.07
C SER A 70 10.27 12.28 1.09
N ILE A 71 9.01 12.74 1.31
CA ILE A 71 7.84 11.87 1.41
C ILE A 71 6.86 12.20 0.29
N GLY A 72 6.46 11.18 -0.48
CA GLY A 72 5.33 11.22 -1.40
C GLY A 72 4.07 10.67 -0.71
N TYR A 73 2.97 11.41 -0.75
CA TYR A 73 1.72 10.98 -0.11
C TYR A 73 0.56 10.88 -1.09
N VAL A 74 -0.12 9.74 -1.07
CA VAL A 74 -1.38 9.49 -1.79
C VAL A 74 -2.50 9.33 -0.75
N PRO A 75 -3.44 10.28 -0.65
CA PRO A 75 -4.53 10.23 0.31
C PRO A 75 -5.64 9.27 -0.14
N GLN A 76 -6.38 8.69 0.81
CA GLN A 76 -7.52 7.82 0.57
C GLN A 76 -8.61 8.48 -0.30
N LYS A 77 -8.93 9.75 -0.02
CA LYS A 77 -9.92 10.53 -0.75
C LYS A 77 -9.30 11.81 -1.25
N PHE A 78 -9.44 12.04 -2.52
CA PHE A 78 -9.07 13.30 -3.14
C PHE A 78 -10.31 13.87 -3.83
N HIS A 79 -10.75 15.05 -3.39
CA HIS A 79 -11.87 15.76 -3.98
C HIS A 79 -11.36 17.03 -4.65
N LEU A 80 -11.58 17.12 -5.93
CA LEU A 80 -11.39 18.35 -6.70
C LEU A 80 -12.76 18.92 -7.03
N ASP A 81 -12.92 20.22 -6.86
CA ASP A 81 -14.13 20.90 -7.28
C ASP A 81 -14.33 20.71 -8.80
N ARG A 82 -15.50 20.23 -9.18
CA ARG A 82 -15.84 19.97 -10.59
C ARG A 82 -15.84 21.23 -11.46
N LEU A 83 -15.96 22.38 -10.83
CA LEU A 83 -15.93 23.67 -11.52
C LEU A 83 -14.53 24.16 -11.84
N LEU A 84 -13.48 23.53 -11.27
CA LEU A 84 -12.10 23.91 -11.52
C LEU A 84 -11.58 23.24 -12.81
N PRO A 85 -11.40 23.99 -13.92
CA PRO A 85 -10.93 23.42 -15.18
C PRO A 85 -9.43 23.11 -15.07
N LEU A 86 -9.10 21.88 -14.65
CA LEU A 86 -7.73 21.45 -14.40
C LEU A 86 -7.40 20.24 -15.25
N THR A 87 -6.36 20.34 -16.09
CA THR A 87 -5.80 19.19 -16.80
C THR A 87 -4.95 18.34 -15.86
N VAL A 88 -4.77 17.06 -16.19
CA VAL A 88 -3.88 16.15 -15.46
C VAL A 88 -2.47 16.71 -15.35
N GLU A 89 -1.92 17.26 -16.44
CA GLU A 89 -0.59 17.88 -16.46
C GLU A 89 -0.49 19.02 -15.44
N ARG A 90 -1.47 19.91 -15.43
CA ARG A 90 -1.54 21.02 -14.47
C ARG A 90 -1.66 20.51 -13.04
N PHE A 91 -2.52 19.52 -12.82
CA PHE A 91 -2.71 18.93 -11.50
C PHE A 91 -1.43 18.33 -10.93
N ILE A 92 -0.71 17.52 -11.72
CA ILE A 92 0.58 16.96 -11.30
C ILE A 92 1.56 18.10 -10.98
N GLY A 93 1.65 19.11 -11.86
CA GLY A 93 2.58 20.23 -11.72
C GLY A 93 2.35 21.16 -10.53
N LEU A 94 1.16 21.14 -9.88
CA LEU A 94 0.88 21.95 -8.68
C LEU A 94 1.81 21.65 -7.49
N SER A 95 2.51 20.53 -7.49
CA SER A 95 3.48 20.16 -6.43
C SER A 95 4.87 20.76 -6.64
N LEU A 96 5.13 21.39 -7.78
CA LEU A 96 6.41 21.99 -8.10
C LEU A 96 6.44 23.49 -7.82
N PRO A 97 7.56 24.03 -7.31
CA PRO A 97 7.76 25.49 -7.19
C PRO A 97 7.73 26.21 -8.54
N ARG A 98 8.20 25.53 -9.58
CA ARG A 98 8.14 25.96 -10.98
C ARG A 98 7.63 24.82 -11.83
N PHE A 99 6.75 25.13 -12.77
CA PHE A 99 6.20 24.15 -13.70
C PHE A 99 7.31 23.56 -14.57
N ASP A 100 7.47 22.23 -14.51
CA ASP A 100 8.50 21.49 -15.24
C ASP A 100 7.85 20.35 -16.02
N ARG A 101 7.67 20.58 -17.32
CA ARG A 101 7.02 19.62 -18.22
C ARG A 101 7.79 18.31 -18.37
N MET A 102 9.11 18.36 -18.34
CA MET A 102 9.95 17.16 -18.46
C MET A 102 9.73 16.23 -17.28
N ARG A 103 9.82 16.75 -16.05
CA ARG A 103 9.59 15.96 -14.83
C ARG A 103 8.16 15.41 -14.77
N ILE A 104 7.17 16.21 -15.19
CA ILE A 104 5.77 15.76 -15.25
C ILE A 104 5.61 14.61 -16.25
N SER A 105 6.21 14.72 -17.44
CA SER A 105 6.17 13.68 -18.47
C SER A 105 6.85 12.39 -18.02
N GLU A 106 7.98 12.50 -17.31
CA GLU A 106 8.71 11.37 -16.73
C GLU A 106 7.85 10.58 -15.76
N VAL A 107 7.30 11.24 -14.72
CA VAL A 107 6.44 10.55 -13.73
C VAL A 107 5.14 10.04 -14.35
N ALA A 108 4.59 10.73 -15.34
CA ALA A 108 3.42 10.28 -16.07
C ALA A 108 3.71 9.02 -16.91
N GLY A 109 4.92 8.91 -17.47
CA GLY A 109 5.40 7.71 -18.14
C GLY A 109 5.54 6.53 -17.17
N ILE A 110 6.18 6.75 -16.02
CA ILE A 110 6.36 5.74 -14.95
C ILE A 110 5.01 5.19 -14.48
N THR A 111 4.01 6.06 -14.28
CA THR A 111 2.69 5.66 -13.77
C THR A 111 1.69 5.26 -14.85
N GLY A 112 2.08 5.34 -16.14
CA GLY A 112 1.25 4.95 -17.29
C GLY A 112 0.14 5.94 -17.63
N VAL A 113 0.23 7.21 -17.17
CA VAL A 113 -0.80 8.24 -17.40
C VAL A 113 -0.37 9.31 -18.42
N ALA A 114 0.72 9.09 -19.16
CA ALA A 114 1.23 10.07 -20.13
C ALA A 114 0.19 10.48 -21.19
N HIS A 115 -0.66 9.54 -21.62
CA HIS A 115 -1.73 9.77 -22.59
C HIS A 115 -2.88 10.62 -22.04
N LEU A 116 -2.96 10.82 -20.71
CA LEU A 116 -4.02 11.57 -20.02
C LEU A 116 -3.64 13.02 -19.74
N LEU A 117 -2.38 13.43 -19.97
CA LEU A 117 -1.86 14.72 -19.50
C LEU A 117 -2.70 15.93 -19.93
N GLN A 118 -3.29 15.89 -21.12
CA GLN A 118 -4.14 16.99 -21.65
C GLN A 118 -5.61 16.82 -21.32
N GLN A 119 -6.03 15.72 -20.72
CA GLN A 119 -7.42 15.49 -20.32
C GLN A 119 -7.79 16.27 -19.06
N ALA A 120 -9.07 16.60 -18.92
CA ALA A 120 -9.60 17.18 -17.70
C ALA A 120 -9.53 16.13 -16.57
N PHE A 121 -9.00 16.53 -15.40
CA PHE A 121 -8.89 15.64 -14.23
C PHE A 121 -10.25 15.03 -13.83
N GLN A 122 -11.34 15.77 -14.01
CA GLN A 122 -12.70 15.36 -13.64
C GLN A 122 -13.27 14.25 -14.54
N SER A 123 -12.68 13.99 -15.70
CA SER A 123 -13.12 12.94 -16.64
C SER A 123 -12.47 11.59 -16.38
N LEU A 124 -11.55 11.52 -15.42
CA LEU A 124 -10.77 10.32 -15.14
C LEU A 124 -11.61 9.26 -14.40
N SER A 125 -11.36 7.99 -14.73
CA SER A 125 -11.81 6.85 -13.94
C SER A 125 -11.10 6.77 -12.59
N GLY A 126 -11.63 6.00 -11.63
CA GLY A 126 -11.02 5.83 -10.31
C GLY A 126 -9.57 5.33 -10.37
N GLY A 127 -9.29 4.36 -11.24
CA GLY A 127 -7.94 3.83 -11.44
C GLY A 127 -6.97 4.86 -12.03
N GLU A 128 -7.43 5.66 -13.00
CA GLU A 128 -6.62 6.74 -13.57
C GLU A 128 -6.34 7.84 -12.54
N VAL A 129 -7.32 8.20 -11.71
CA VAL A 129 -7.11 9.15 -10.60
C VAL A 129 -6.03 8.64 -9.66
N GLN A 130 -6.05 7.38 -9.26
CA GLN A 130 -5.04 6.80 -8.35
C GLN A 130 -3.64 6.84 -8.98
N ARG A 131 -3.51 6.51 -10.27
CA ARG A 131 -2.23 6.60 -11.00
C ARG A 131 -1.73 8.04 -11.14
N VAL A 132 -2.62 9.00 -11.35
CA VAL A 132 -2.29 10.44 -11.40
C VAL A 132 -1.88 10.96 -10.02
N LEU A 133 -2.55 10.55 -8.94
CA LEU A 133 -2.14 10.88 -7.57
C LEU A 133 -0.75 10.30 -7.25
N LEU A 134 -0.48 9.07 -7.70
CA LEU A 134 0.83 8.45 -7.55
C LEU A 134 1.89 9.21 -8.37
N ALA A 135 1.62 9.60 -9.62
CA ALA A 135 2.51 10.43 -10.42
C ALA A 135 2.89 11.73 -9.69
N ARG A 136 1.89 12.40 -9.10
CA ARG A 136 2.11 13.61 -8.29
C ARG A 136 2.98 13.33 -7.05
N ALA A 137 2.77 12.20 -6.37
CA ALA A 137 3.56 11.82 -5.21
C ALA A 137 5.03 11.52 -5.58
N LEU A 138 5.28 10.99 -6.77
CA LEU A 138 6.62 10.67 -7.29
C LEU A 138 7.40 11.90 -7.78
N LEU A 139 6.72 13.02 -8.04
CA LEU A 139 7.31 14.17 -8.72
C LEU A 139 8.54 14.78 -8.01
N ASN A 140 8.59 14.66 -6.68
CA ASN A 140 9.72 15.13 -5.87
C ASN A 140 10.72 14.00 -5.52
N GLN A 141 10.71 12.89 -6.26
CA GLN A 141 11.61 11.75 -6.07
C GLN A 141 11.70 11.35 -4.57
N PRO A 142 10.58 10.93 -3.96
CA PRO A 142 10.54 10.64 -2.54
C PRO A 142 11.43 9.45 -2.19
N GLU A 143 11.97 9.41 -0.95
CA GLU A 143 12.56 8.20 -0.39
C GLU A 143 11.50 7.30 0.26
N LEU A 144 10.38 7.89 0.69
CA LEU A 144 9.26 7.20 1.32
C LEU A 144 7.94 7.53 0.61
N LEU A 145 7.23 6.49 0.17
CA LEU A 145 5.85 6.60 -0.31
C LEU A 145 4.88 6.21 0.82
N VAL A 146 3.92 7.08 1.11
CA VAL A 146 2.83 6.83 2.05
C VAL A 146 1.52 6.78 1.27
N LEU A 147 0.87 5.62 1.28
CA LEU A 147 -0.31 5.32 0.46
C LEU A 147 -1.49 4.96 1.36
N ASP A 148 -2.51 5.79 1.39
CA ASP A 148 -3.73 5.57 2.20
C ASP A 148 -4.84 4.98 1.32
N GLU A 149 -5.03 3.67 1.36
CA GLU A 149 -6.00 2.90 0.56
C GLU A 149 -5.93 3.19 -0.96
N PRO A 150 -4.75 3.01 -1.59
CA PRO A 150 -4.53 3.41 -3.00
C PRO A 150 -5.38 2.63 -4.00
N GLY A 151 -6.00 1.52 -3.60
CA GLY A 151 -6.90 0.71 -4.44
C GLY A 151 -8.36 1.12 -4.37
N GLN A 152 -8.73 2.12 -3.57
CA GLN A 152 -10.13 2.51 -3.43
C GLN A 152 -10.69 3.07 -4.74
N GLY A 153 -11.78 2.47 -5.23
CA GLY A 153 -12.42 2.89 -6.48
C GLY A 153 -11.74 2.39 -7.75
N VAL A 154 -10.79 1.49 -7.62
CA VAL A 154 -10.11 0.80 -8.74
C VAL A 154 -10.78 -0.57 -8.94
N ASP A 155 -10.98 -0.99 -10.19
CA ASP A 155 -11.48 -2.32 -10.50
C ASP A 155 -10.42 -3.41 -10.22
N VAL A 156 -10.84 -4.67 -10.24
CA VAL A 156 -9.97 -5.80 -9.86
C VAL A 156 -8.71 -5.90 -10.73
N ASN A 157 -8.83 -5.64 -12.05
CA ASN A 157 -7.69 -5.72 -12.96
C ASN A 157 -6.72 -4.55 -12.75
N GLY A 158 -7.24 -3.33 -12.67
CA GLY A 158 -6.45 -2.13 -12.38
C GLY A 158 -5.77 -2.17 -11.03
N LEU A 159 -6.40 -2.84 -10.05
CA LEU A 159 -5.85 -2.99 -8.71
C LEU A 159 -4.58 -3.85 -8.72
N GLY A 160 -4.59 -5.00 -9.41
CA GLY A 160 -3.41 -5.85 -9.58
C GLY A 160 -2.24 -5.12 -10.25
N GLU A 161 -2.54 -4.32 -11.30
CA GLU A 161 -1.53 -3.51 -11.98
C GLU A 161 -0.98 -2.38 -11.09
N LEU A 162 -1.82 -1.75 -10.26
CA LEU A 162 -1.37 -0.71 -9.33
C LEU A 162 -0.39 -1.27 -8.30
N TYR A 163 -0.68 -2.44 -7.70
CA TYR A 163 0.24 -3.09 -6.76
C TYR A 163 1.54 -3.55 -7.44
N LYS A 164 1.46 -4.06 -8.68
CA LYS A 164 2.64 -4.38 -9.49
C LYS A 164 3.51 -3.14 -9.72
N LEU A 165 2.89 -2.00 -10.05
CA LEU A 165 3.59 -0.72 -10.20
C LEU A 165 4.26 -0.29 -8.89
N ILE A 166 3.56 -0.36 -7.74
CA ILE A 166 4.14 -0.02 -6.43
C ILE A 166 5.36 -0.91 -6.14
N ASN A 167 5.29 -2.20 -6.44
CA ASN A 167 6.42 -3.11 -6.25
C ASN A 167 7.59 -2.78 -7.19
N GLN A 168 7.34 -2.41 -8.45
CA GLN A 168 8.36 -1.93 -9.38
C GLN A 168 9.04 -0.66 -8.86
N LEU A 169 8.29 0.28 -8.32
CA LEU A 169 8.82 1.50 -7.72
C LEU A 169 9.76 1.19 -6.54
N LYS A 170 9.37 0.25 -5.66
CA LYS A 170 10.23 -0.25 -4.59
C LYS A 170 11.54 -0.82 -5.13
N GLN A 171 11.46 -1.70 -6.13
CA GLN A 171 12.61 -2.44 -6.66
C GLN A 171 13.58 -1.56 -7.46
N HIS A 172 13.05 -0.70 -8.35
CA HIS A 172 13.88 0.07 -9.29
C HIS A 172 14.36 1.41 -8.72
N HIS A 173 13.59 2.02 -7.83
CA HIS A 173 13.93 3.33 -7.26
C HIS A 173 14.33 3.27 -5.79
N GLY A 174 14.26 2.10 -5.16
CA GLY A 174 14.68 1.93 -3.76
C GLY A 174 13.73 2.55 -2.73
N TYR A 175 12.50 2.91 -3.13
CA TYR A 175 11.56 3.55 -2.22
C TYR A 175 11.17 2.63 -1.06
N GLY A 176 11.11 3.20 0.16
CA GLY A 176 10.32 2.62 1.23
C GLY A 176 8.84 2.92 0.99
N VAL A 177 7.97 1.98 1.29
CA VAL A 177 6.52 2.15 1.13
C VAL A 177 5.82 1.83 2.44
N LEU A 178 5.04 2.78 2.95
CA LEU A 178 4.07 2.54 4.02
C LEU A 178 2.68 2.63 3.40
N MET A 179 1.94 1.54 3.42
CA MET A 179 0.63 1.46 2.79
C MET A 179 -0.45 1.05 3.80
N VAL A 180 -1.61 1.68 3.71
CA VAL A 180 -2.85 1.20 4.34
C VAL A 180 -3.68 0.52 3.28
N SER A 181 -4.14 -0.70 3.54
CA SER A 181 -5.04 -1.42 2.65
C SER A 181 -6.04 -2.26 3.43
N HIS A 182 -7.21 -2.49 2.82
CA HIS A 182 -8.20 -3.45 3.28
C HIS A 182 -8.31 -4.68 2.36
N ASP A 183 -7.59 -4.67 1.22
CA ASP A 183 -7.54 -5.81 0.31
C ASP A 183 -6.46 -6.80 0.76
N LEU A 184 -6.89 -7.80 1.53
CA LEU A 184 -5.99 -8.76 2.15
C LEU A 184 -5.27 -9.64 1.13
N HIS A 185 -5.89 -9.96 -0.02
CA HIS A 185 -5.28 -10.83 -1.02
C HIS A 185 -4.06 -10.16 -1.66
N LEU A 186 -4.22 -8.90 -2.06
CA LEU A 186 -3.13 -8.15 -2.68
C LEU A 186 -2.05 -7.76 -1.68
N VAL A 187 -2.44 -7.46 -0.43
CA VAL A 187 -1.48 -7.23 0.65
C VAL A 187 -0.60 -8.44 0.87
N MET A 188 -1.20 -9.65 0.97
CA MET A 188 -0.44 -10.89 1.18
C MET A 188 0.49 -11.22 0.01
N ALA A 189 0.18 -10.77 -1.22
CA ALA A 189 1.01 -10.99 -2.40
C ALA A 189 2.13 -9.95 -2.60
N ALA A 190 1.96 -8.72 -2.08
CA ALA A 190 2.83 -7.60 -2.43
C ALA A 190 3.62 -7.02 -1.24
N ALA A 191 3.18 -7.22 0.01
CA ALA A 191 3.85 -6.68 1.19
C ALA A 191 5.07 -7.51 1.60
N ASP A 192 6.13 -6.85 2.06
CA ASP A 192 7.25 -7.50 2.73
C ASP A 192 6.94 -7.74 4.21
N GLN A 193 6.19 -6.81 4.81
CA GLN A 193 5.70 -6.90 6.19
C GLN A 193 4.26 -6.41 6.30
N VAL A 194 3.50 -7.04 7.18
CA VAL A 194 2.11 -6.71 7.49
C VAL A 194 1.98 -6.40 8.98
N LEU A 195 1.23 -5.35 9.30
CA LEU A 195 0.93 -4.93 10.65
C LEU A 195 -0.60 -4.86 10.80
N CYS A 196 -1.15 -5.66 11.71
CA CYS A 196 -2.57 -5.64 12.03
C CYS A 196 -2.84 -4.60 13.11
N LEU A 197 -3.62 -3.58 12.78
CA LEU A 197 -3.98 -2.50 13.66
C LEU A 197 -5.46 -2.57 14.05
N ASN A 198 -5.73 -2.53 15.36
CA ASN A 198 -7.05 -2.29 15.93
C ASN A 198 -6.91 -1.43 17.18
N ARG A 199 -6.61 -0.15 17.00
CA ARG A 199 -6.14 0.83 17.98
C ARG A 199 -4.75 0.53 18.53
N HIS A 200 -4.40 -0.72 18.77
CA HIS A 200 -3.07 -1.24 19.09
C HIS A 200 -2.61 -2.23 18.01
N ILE A 201 -1.35 -2.62 18.02
CA ILE A 201 -0.84 -3.65 17.14
C ILE A 201 -1.27 -5.02 17.68
N CYS A 202 -2.16 -5.71 16.94
CA CYS A 202 -2.65 -7.04 17.31
C CYS A 202 -1.70 -8.15 16.87
N CYS A 203 -1.09 -7.99 15.69
CA CYS A 203 -0.08 -8.90 15.13
C CYS A 203 0.77 -8.18 14.08
N SER A 204 1.98 -8.66 13.86
CA SER A 204 2.88 -8.14 12.83
C SER A 204 3.85 -9.22 12.38
N GLY A 205 4.35 -9.11 11.15
CA GLY A 205 5.32 -10.05 10.57
C GLY A 205 5.20 -10.17 9.06
N GLN A 206 5.82 -11.22 8.52
CA GLN A 206 5.67 -11.58 7.12
C GLN A 206 4.22 -12.01 6.81
N PRO A 207 3.72 -11.77 5.58
CA PRO A 207 2.33 -12.08 5.19
C PRO A 207 1.86 -13.48 5.58
N GLU A 208 2.67 -14.52 5.33
CA GLU A 208 2.33 -15.91 5.62
C GLU A 208 2.18 -16.17 7.13
N ALA A 209 3.02 -15.55 7.96
CA ALA A 209 2.94 -15.69 9.42
C ALA A 209 1.69 -14.97 9.96
N VAL A 210 1.42 -13.75 9.46
CA VAL A 210 0.26 -12.95 9.86
C VAL A 210 -1.05 -13.63 9.45
N SER A 211 -1.13 -14.22 8.26
CA SER A 211 -2.35 -14.89 7.77
C SER A 211 -2.81 -16.06 8.64
N ARG A 212 -1.89 -16.66 9.39
CA ARG A 212 -2.15 -17.78 10.32
C ARG A 212 -2.30 -17.33 11.79
N HIS A 213 -2.09 -16.04 12.07
CA HIS A 213 -2.13 -15.53 13.44
C HIS A 213 -3.56 -15.51 13.99
N PRO A 214 -3.84 -16.00 15.22
CA PRO A 214 -5.20 -16.04 15.80
C PRO A 214 -5.91 -14.69 15.78
N GLU A 215 -5.21 -13.59 16.10
CA GLU A 215 -5.79 -12.25 16.08
C GLU A 215 -6.19 -11.79 14.68
N TYR A 216 -5.38 -12.13 13.65
CA TYR A 216 -5.75 -11.89 12.26
C TYR A 216 -7.03 -12.64 11.88
N LEU A 217 -7.11 -13.94 12.22
CA LEU A 217 -8.30 -14.76 11.96
C LEU A 217 -9.53 -14.24 12.72
N ARG A 218 -9.35 -13.74 13.95
CA ARG A 218 -10.43 -13.11 14.72
C ARG A 218 -10.95 -11.82 14.07
N LEU A 219 -10.05 -10.97 13.55
CA LEU A 219 -10.42 -9.70 12.94
C LEU A 219 -11.04 -9.85 11.55
N PHE A 220 -10.62 -10.85 10.78
CA PHE A 220 -10.96 -10.98 9.37
C PHE A 220 -11.59 -12.32 9.00
N GLY A 221 -11.46 -13.39 9.82
CA GLY A 221 -11.85 -14.76 9.50
C GLY A 221 -13.35 -14.97 9.32
N ASN A 222 -14.21 -14.24 10.04
CA ASN A 222 -15.66 -14.41 9.96
C ASN A 222 -16.30 -13.88 8.67
N GLY A 223 -15.58 -13.09 7.87
CA GLY A 223 -16.06 -12.57 6.58
C GLY A 223 -15.58 -13.37 5.36
N TYR A 224 -14.50 -14.13 5.50
CA TYR A 224 -13.86 -14.84 4.39
C TYR A 224 -14.16 -16.36 4.37
N SER A 225 -14.58 -16.96 5.47
CA SER A 225 -15.00 -18.35 5.51
C SER A 225 -16.27 -18.62 4.69
N THR A 226 -17.09 -17.61 4.46
CA THR A 226 -18.32 -17.73 3.63
C THR A 226 -18.07 -17.56 2.13
N MET A 227 -16.89 -17.11 1.70
CA MET A 227 -16.54 -16.95 0.28
C MET A 227 -15.67 -18.09 -0.29
N GLY A 228 -15.45 -19.18 0.44
CA GLY A 228 -14.78 -20.38 -0.10
C GLY A 228 -13.33 -20.19 -0.55
N LEU A 229 -12.66 -19.13 -0.08
CA LEU A 229 -11.25 -18.85 -0.40
C LEU A 229 -10.34 -19.51 0.63
N GLY A 230 -10.26 -20.85 0.56
CA GLY A 230 -9.13 -21.55 1.14
C GLY A 230 -7.83 -21.02 0.52
N VAL A 231 -6.80 -20.84 1.33
CA VAL A 231 -5.43 -20.67 0.85
C VAL A 231 -5.10 -21.95 0.08
N TYR A 232 -5.26 -21.93 -1.24
CA TYR A 232 -4.84 -23.01 -2.10
C TYR A 232 -3.32 -22.99 -2.16
N ALA A 233 -2.68 -23.68 -1.22
CA ALA A 233 -1.35 -24.22 -1.46
C ALA A 233 -1.54 -25.35 -2.48
N HIS A 234 -1.36 -25.07 -3.75
CA HIS A 234 -1.33 -26.09 -4.79
C HIS A 234 -0.10 -26.98 -4.57
N HIS A 235 -0.26 -28.03 -3.79
CA HIS A 235 0.58 -29.21 -3.91
C HIS A 235 0.03 -30.03 -5.08
N HIS A 236 0.66 -29.90 -6.24
CA HIS A 236 0.35 -30.74 -7.38
C HIS A 236 1.01 -32.10 -7.21
N ASP A 237 0.26 -33.07 -6.69
CA ASP A 237 0.67 -34.50 -6.71
C ASP A 237 0.41 -35.16 -8.07
N HIS A 238 0.14 -34.37 -9.13
CA HIS A 238 -0.19 -34.85 -10.47
C HIS A 238 0.25 -33.87 -11.56
N LYS A 239 0.42 -34.37 -12.79
CA LYS A 239 0.65 -33.56 -14.00
C LYS A 239 -0.60 -33.56 -14.86
N HIS A 240 -0.80 -32.51 -15.64
CA HIS A 240 -1.85 -32.43 -16.66
C HIS A 240 -1.24 -32.68 -18.05
N ASP A 241 -1.97 -33.39 -18.91
CA ASP A 241 -1.64 -33.48 -20.33
C ASP A 241 -2.03 -32.18 -21.07
N ILE A 242 -1.70 -32.13 -22.35
CA ILE A 242 -2.02 -30.98 -23.22
C ILE A 242 -3.52 -30.74 -23.42
N HIS A 243 -4.37 -31.65 -22.97
CA HIS A 243 -5.84 -31.58 -23.04
C HIS A 243 -6.48 -31.35 -21.68
N GLY A 244 -5.67 -31.16 -20.61
CA GLY A 244 -6.14 -30.83 -19.25
C GLY A 244 -6.51 -32.06 -18.41
N SER A 245 -6.23 -33.31 -18.86
CA SER A 245 -6.50 -34.51 -18.11
C SER A 245 -5.42 -34.77 -17.04
N VAL A 246 -5.84 -35.26 -15.85
CA VAL A 246 -4.97 -35.51 -14.73
C VAL A 246 -4.14 -36.79 -14.92
N ILE A 247 -2.81 -36.70 -14.89
CA ILE A 247 -1.89 -37.86 -14.92
C ILE A 247 -1.35 -38.06 -13.52
N PRO A 248 -1.64 -39.22 -12.83
CA PRO A 248 -1.08 -39.51 -11.52
C PRO A 248 0.43 -39.80 -11.62
N LEU A 249 1.22 -39.23 -10.70
CA LEU A 249 2.65 -39.55 -10.59
C LEU A 249 2.80 -40.98 -10.06
N THR A 250 3.21 -41.89 -10.93
CA THR A 250 3.61 -43.25 -10.54
C THR A 250 4.88 -43.19 -9.68
N LYS A 251 4.82 -43.75 -8.45
CA LYS A 251 6.00 -44.02 -7.62
C LYS A 251 6.83 -45.03 -8.34
N GLU A 252 7.93 -44.65 -8.99
CA GLU A 252 9.01 -45.56 -9.33
C GLU A 252 9.87 -45.78 -8.10
N GLN A 253 9.76 -46.96 -7.65
CA GLN A 253 10.59 -47.88 -6.89
C GLN A 253 12.02 -47.39 -6.56
N SER A 254 12.27 -47.18 -5.28
CA SER A 254 13.57 -47.36 -4.65
C SER A 254 13.93 -48.85 -4.65
N HIS A 255 14.85 -49.27 -5.51
CA HIS A 255 15.69 -50.45 -5.29
C HIS A 255 17.00 -50.24 -6.07
N GLY A 256 18.13 -50.39 -5.33
CA GLY A 256 19.48 -50.42 -5.82
C GLY A 256 20.45 -49.64 -4.97
#